data_6bff48f73f9b8fa2b80aab6e523fbeca
#
_entry.id   6bff48f73f9b8fa2b80aab6e523fbeca
#
_cell.length_a   1.000
_cell.length_b   1.000
_cell.length_c   1.000
_cell.angle_alpha   90.00
_cell.angle_beta   90.00
_cell.angle_gamma   90.00
#
_symmetry.space_group_name_H-M   'P 1'
#
loop_
_entity.id
_entity.type
_entity.pdbx_description
1 polymer ?
#
loop_
_entity_poly.entity_id
_entity_poly.type
_entity_poly.pdbx_seq_one_letter_code
_entity_poly.pdbx_strand_id
1 'polypeptide(L)'
;MQHTTSLRVAACLSATMLLAGCVTNEEGGTPDGWEPIVPDAVPEIAAMVPPEVAADGVLNVGTNPPFAPFQFKDSQGELIGVELDLARAAAGVMGMDFQADDMDFAMILPAVSAGSLDVGASGFTDNEERRQSFDFVNFLYAGVQWAAQPGDDVDPNNACGLTVSVQRTT
;
A
#
# COMPACT_ATOMS: atom_id res chain seq x y z
N MET A 1 -3.50 -69.64 -12.44
CA MET A 1 -4.28 -68.46 -12.84
C MET A 1 -4.35 -67.52 -11.65
N GLN A 2 -3.38 -66.67 -11.50
CA GLN A 2 -3.33 -65.55 -10.51
C GLN A 2 -2.11 -64.74 -10.90
N HIS A 3 -2.26 -63.56 -11.49
CA HIS A 3 -1.30 -62.45 -11.54
C HIS A 3 -1.77 -61.39 -12.54
N THR A 4 -2.76 -60.59 -12.18
CA THR A 4 -3.09 -59.36 -12.96
C THR A 4 -3.79 -58.27 -12.14
N THR A 5 -3.54 -58.13 -10.82
CA THR A 5 -4.25 -57.14 -10.03
C THR A 5 -3.35 -56.09 -9.34
N SER A 6 -2.05 -56.13 -9.52
CA SER A 6 -1.12 -55.27 -8.77
C SER A 6 -0.52 -54.08 -9.54
N LEU A 7 -0.96 -53.82 -10.78
CA LEU A 7 -0.32 -52.75 -11.62
C LEU A 7 -1.18 -51.50 -11.85
N ARG A 8 -2.32 -51.37 -11.16
CA ARG A 8 -3.25 -50.23 -11.38
C ARG A 8 -3.32 -49.22 -10.24
N VAL A 9 -2.63 -49.47 -9.13
CA VAL A 9 -2.69 -48.58 -7.96
C VAL A 9 -1.49 -47.59 -7.92
N ALA A 10 -0.42 -47.84 -8.66
CA ALA A 10 0.77 -46.98 -8.64
C ALA A 10 0.70 -45.71 -9.52
N ALA A 11 -0.32 -45.58 -10.38
CA ALA A 11 -0.40 -44.49 -11.36
C ALA A 11 -1.19 -43.26 -10.88
N CYS A 12 -1.89 -43.31 -9.73
CA CYS A 12 -2.71 -42.23 -9.26
C CYS A 12 -2.06 -41.32 -8.19
N LEU A 13 -0.84 -41.67 -7.72
CA LEU A 13 -0.17 -40.84 -6.68
C LEU A 13 0.81 -39.78 -7.21
N SER A 14 1.04 -39.71 -8.52
CA SER A 14 2.03 -38.80 -9.10
C SER A 14 1.45 -37.49 -9.66
N ALA A 15 0.13 -37.26 -9.57
CA ALA A 15 -0.54 -36.13 -10.21
C ALA A 15 -0.92 -34.99 -9.26
N THR A 16 -0.58 -35.06 -7.96
CA THR A 16 -1.05 -34.07 -6.97
C THR A 16 0.03 -33.11 -6.44
N MET A 17 1.21 -33.05 -7.08
CA MET A 17 2.31 -32.18 -6.61
C MET A 17 2.60 -30.95 -7.48
N LEU A 18 1.67 -30.49 -8.32
CA LEU A 18 1.94 -29.38 -9.25
C LEU A 18 1.06 -28.14 -9.05
N LEU A 19 0.46 -27.93 -7.86
CA LEU A 19 -0.41 -26.78 -7.63
C LEU A 19 -0.06 -25.99 -6.35
N ALA A 20 1.18 -25.99 -5.91
CA ALA A 20 1.61 -25.12 -4.80
C ALA A 20 2.61 -24.07 -5.31
N GLY A 21 2.25 -23.38 -6.37
CA GLY A 21 2.92 -22.15 -6.78
C GLY A 21 2.10 -20.93 -6.29
N CYS A 22 1.80 -20.86 -5.01
CA CYS A 22 1.47 -19.56 -4.42
C CYS A 22 2.77 -18.76 -4.44
N VAL A 23 2.86 -17.79 -5.35
CA VAL A 23 3.78 -16.69 -5.19
C VAL A 23 3.27 -15.92 -3.96
N THR A 24 3.80 -16.25 -2.80
CA THR A 24 3.70 -15.37 -1.65
C THR A 24 4.64 -14.21 -1.94
N ASN A 25 4.10 -13.05 -2.27
CA ASN A 25 4.83 -11.81 -2.13
C ASN A 25 5.03 -11.60 -0.62
N GLU A 26 5.95 -12.31 -0.02
CA GLU A 26 6.48 -11.96 1.29
C GLU A 26 7.39 -10.74 1.06
N GLU A 27 6.79 -9.58 1.04
CA GLU A 27 7.53 -8.36 1.32
C GLU A 27 8.06 -8.54 2.74
N GLY A 28 9.39 -8.40 2.89
CA GLY A 28 10.11 -8.81 4.09
C GLY A 28 9.42 -8.32 5.36
N GLY A 29 9.48 -9.16 6.41
CA GLY A 29 8.83 -8.87 7.69
C GLY A 29 9.19 -7.49 8.26
N THR A 30 8.59 -7.13 9.38
CA THR A 30 8.89 -5.89 10.11
C THR A 30 10.41 -5.71 10.19
N PRO A 31 10.95 -4.56 9.72
CA PRO A 31 12.40 -4.32 9.80
C PRO A 31 12.90 -4.48 11.23
N ASP A 32 14.07 -5.11 11.41
CA ASP A 32 14.67 -5.31 12.73
C ASP A 32 14.76 -3.98 13.47
N GLY A 33 14.15 -3.91 14.67
CA GLY A 33 14.15 -2.72 15.52
C GLY A 33 13.19 -1.61 15.07
N TRP A 34 12.30 -1.86 14.12
CA TRP A 34 11.24 -0.90 13.83
C TRP A 34 10.23 -0.86 14.97
N GLU A 35 9.93 0.35 15.42
CA GLU A 35 8.86 0.64 16.38
C GLU A 35 8.04 1.83 15.85
N PRO A 36 6.71 1.84 16.12
CA PRO A 36 5.87 2.96 15.73
C PRO A 36 6.36 4.27 16.35
N ILE A 37 6.48 5.32 15.53
CA ILE A 37 6.81 6.65 16.02
C ILE A 37 5.52 7.37 16.41
N VAL A 38 5.28 7.54 17.71
CA VAL A 38 4.12 8.24 18.26
C VAL A 38 4.61 9.36 19.18
N PRO A 39 4.81 10.58 18.67
CA PRO A 39 5.19 11.71 19.48
C PRO A 39 4.07 12.11 20.47
N ASP A 40 4.45 12.79 21.55
CA ASP A 40 3.49 13.41 22.45
C ASP A 40 2.71 14.52 21.72
N ALA A 41 1.46 14.71 22.14
CA ALA A 41 0.61 15.75 21.60
C ALA A 41 1.21 17.15 21.86
N VAL A 42 1.16 17.99 20.83
CA VAL A 42 1.57 19.39 20.89
C VAL A 42 0.29 20.23 21.02
N PRO A 43 0.03 20.88 22.18
CA PRO A 43 -1.25 21.55 22.45
C PRO A 43 -1.63 22.60 21.39
N GLU A 44 -0.65 23.33 20.88
CA GLU A 44 -0.85 24.35 19.87
C GLU A 44 -1.29 23.74 18.53
N ILE A 45 -0.77 22.56 18.18
CA ILE A 45 -1.16 21.82 16.96
C ILE A 45 -2.52 21.16 17.17
N ALA A 46 -2.72 20.49 18.31
CA ALA A 46 -3.99 19.87 18.64
C ALA A 46 -5.16 20.88 18.63
N ALA A 47 -4.92 22.11 19.07
CA ALA A 47 -5.91 23.18 19.05
C ALA A 47 -6.26 23.70 17.64
N MET A 48 -5.45 23.37 16.62
CA MET A 48 -5.68 23.73 15.21
C MET A 48 -6.49 22.69 14.45
N VAL A 49 -6.65 21.48 15.00
CA VAL A 49 -7.42 20.40 14.33
C VAL A 49 -8.90 20.83 14.27
N PRO A 50 -9.52 20.80 13.08
CA PRO A 50 -10.93 21.13 12.94
C PRO A 50 -11.80 20.23 13.83
N PRO A 51 -12.84 20.76 14.47
CA PRO A 51 -13.68 19.99 15.38
C PRO A 51 -14.32 18.75 14.76
N GLU A 52 -14.65 18.81 13.47
CA GLU A 52 -15.20 17.70 12.71
C GLU A 52 -14.19 16.55 12.50
N VAL A 53 -12.89 16.85 12.37
CA VAL A 53 -11.83 15.87 12.27
C VAL A 53 -11.46 15.29 13.64
N ALA A 54 -11.53 16.14 14.68
CA ALA A 54 -11.22 15.72 16.05
C ALA A 54 -12.38 14.98 16.75
N ALA A 55 -13.54 14.83 16.09
CA ALA A 55 -14.78 14.42 16.74
C ALA A 55 -14.74 13.04 17.38
N ASP A 56 -14.08 12.08 16.75
CA ASP A 56 -13.91 10.70 17.25
C ASP A 56 -12.52 10.46 17.88
N GLY A 57 -11.62 11.45 17.77
CA GLY A 57 -10.25 11.36 18.31
C GLY A 57 -9.30 10.45 17.51
N VAL A 58 -9.69 10.05 16.30
CA VAL A 58 -8.92 9.14 15.44
C VAL A 58 -8.63 9.80 14.11
N LEU A 59 -7.38 9.78 13.65
CA LEU A 59 -7.03 10.12 12.27
C LEU A 59 -7.20 8.86 11.40
N ASN A 60 -8.24 8.85 10.58
CA ASN A 60 -8.60 7.74 9.69
C ASN A 60 -7.89 7.91 8.34
N VAL A 61 -6.99 7.00 8.02
CA VAL A 61 -6.08 7.09 6.87
C VAL A 61 -6.33 5.96 5.88
N GLY A 62 -6.66 6.29 4.64
CA GLY A 62 -6.76 5.31 3.56
C GLY A 62 -5.41 5.05 2.88
N THR A 63 -5.09 3.78 2.66
CA THR A 63 -3.84 3.35 2.02
C THR A 63 -4.05 2.13 1.13
N ASN A 64 -3.16 1.93 0.16
CA ASN A 64 -3.22 0.79 -0.76
C ASN A 64 -1.87 0.05 -0.78
N PRO A 65 -1.66 -0.94 0.09
CA PRO A 65 -0.51 -1.85 -0.01
C PRO A 65 -0.70 -2.85 -1.16
N PRO A 66 0.38 -3.51 -1.66
CA PRO A 66 1.76 -3.36 -1.25
C PRO A 66 2.49 -2.28 -2.06
N PHE A 67 3.17 -1.38 -1.40
CA PHE A 67 4.05 -0.38 -2.03
C PHE A 67 5.25 -0.07 -1.13
N ALA A 68 6.06 -1.07 -0.82
CA ALA A 68 7.24 -0.91 0.04
C ALA A 68 8.27 0.04 -0.61
N PRO A 69 8.95 0.86 0.19
CA PRO A 69 8.94 0.96 1.66
C PRO A 69 7.91 1.96 2.22
N PHE A 70 6.98 2.46 1.40
CA PHE A 70 6.05 3.54 1.79
C PHE A 70 4.87 3.03 2.59
N GLN A 71 4.16 2.00 2.08
CA GLN A 71 3.08 1.29 2.77
C GLN A 71 3.05 -0.18 2.33
N PHE A 72 3.09 -1.08 3.28
CA PHE A 72 3.05 -2.52 3.04
C PHE A 72 2.59 -3.26 4.30
N LYS A 73 2.32 -4.55 4.18
CA LYS A 73 2.01 -5.40 5.33
C LYS A 73 3.25 -6.15 5.76
N ASP A 74 3.48 -6.18 7.06
CA ASP A 74 4.51 -7.01 7.65
C ASP A 74 4.09 -8.51 7.69
N SER A 75 4.95 -9.37 8.24
CA SER A 75 4.68 -10.80 8.37
C SER A 75 3.50 -11.14 9.29
N GLN A 76 3.01 -10.18 10.07
CA GLN A 76 1.85 -10.32 10.95
C GLN A 76 0.57 -9.74 10.32
N GLY A 77 0.71 -9.09 9.16
CA GLY A 77 -0.38 -8.44 8.45
C GLY A 77 -0.62 -6.99 8.88
N GLU A 78 0.25 -6.45 9.74
CA GLU A 78 0.15 -5.05 10.18
C GLU A 78 0.60 -4.10 9.07
N LEU A 79 -0.11 -2.98 8.95
CA LEU A 79 0.21 -1.92 7.99
C LEU A 79 1.34 -1.05 8.52
N ILE A 80 2.48 -1.09 7.84
CA ILE A 80 3.69 -0.35 8.18
C ILE A 80 4.26 0.36 6.94
N GLY A 81 5.24 1.24 7.17
CA GLY A 81 5.99 1.94 6.11
C GLY A 81 6.16 3.42 6.39
N VAL A 82 7.08 4.03 5.65
CA VAL A 82 7.52 5.42 5.88
C VAL A 82 6.36 6.42 5.84
N GLU A 83 5.45 6.26 4.90
CA GLU A 83 4.31 7.18 4.75
C GLU A 83 3.31 7.02 5.91
N LEU A 84 3.09 5.77 6.34
CA LEU A 84 2.22 5.49 7.49
C LEU A 84 2.84 5.93 8.81
N ASP A 85 4.18 5.85 8.95
CA ASP A 85 4.88 6.36 10.12
C ASP A 85 4.78 7.89 10.22
N LEU A 86 4.88 8.59 9.09
CA LEU A 86 4.66 10.04 9.04
C LEU A 86 3.23 10.42 9.41
N ALA A 87 2.22 9.71 8.88
CA ALA A 87 0.83 9.95 9.21
C ALA A 87 0.53 9.64 10.68
N ARG A 88 1.08 8.55 11.22
CA ARG A 88 0.97 8.20 12.66
C ARG A 88 1.62 9.25 13.54
N ALA A 89 2.81 9.74 13.17
CA ALA A 89 3.47 10.81 13.90
C ALA A 89 2.68 12.12 13.86
N ALA A 90 2.06 12.43 12.72
CA ALA A 90 1.16 13.58 12.60
C ALA A 90 -0.07 13.43 13.50
N ALA A 91 -0.71 12.27 13.56
CA ALA A 91 -1.80 11.99 14.49
C ALA A 91 -1.36 12.21 15.95
N GLY A 92 -0.19 11.69 16.34
CA GLY A 92 0.36 11.86 17.68
C GLY A 92 0.51 13.32 18.08
N VAL A 93 1.15 14.16 17.25
CA VAL A 93 1.30 15.59 17.56
C VAL A 93 -0.02 16.35 17.59
N MET A 94 -1.04 15.87 16.84
CA MET A 94 -2.41 16.39 16.88
C MET A 94 -3.19 15.91 18.10
N GLY A 95 -2.65 14.97 18.90
CA GLY A 95 -3.34 14.39 20.05
C GLY A 95 -4.45 13.42 19.66
N MET A 96 -4.33 12.78 18.51
CA MET A 96 -5.29 11.82 17.95
C MET A 96 -4.70 10.41 17.90
N ASP A 97 -5.53 9.41 17.98
CA ASP A 97 -5.17 8.05 17.63
C ASP A 97 -5.01 7.92 16.10
N PHE A 98 -4.32 6.88 15.65
CA PHE A 98 -4.08 6.61 14.23
C PHE A 98 -4.72 5.29 13.82
N GLN A 99 -5.48 5.30 12.72
CA GLN A 99 -6.00 4.10 12.08
C GLN A 99 -5.71 4.15 10.58
N ALA A 100 -5.19 3.05 10.02
CA ALA A 100 -4.98 2.91 8.58
C ALA A 100 -5.89 1.81 8.03
N ASP A 101 -6.58 2.11 6.93
CA ASP A 101 -7.50 1.20 6.24
C ASP A 101 -6.92 0.82 4.87
N ASP A 102 -6.73 -0.50 4.66
CA ASP A 102 -6.34 -1.07 3.37
C ASP A 102 -7.52 -1.06 2.40
N MET A 103 -7.37 -0.36 1.29
CA MET A 103 -8.41 -0.27 0.27
C MET A 103 -7.84 -0.10 -1.14
N ASP A 104 -8.68 -0.28 -2.16
CA ASP A 104 -8.30 0.00 -3.55
C ASP A 104 -7.87 1.47 -3.71
N PHE A 105 -6.74 1.70 -4.37
CA PHE A 105 -6.16 3.03 -4.58
C PHE A 105 -7.17 4.03 -5.17
N ALA A 106 -7.98 3.59 -6.14
CA ALA A 106 -8.96 4.43 -6.79
C ALA A 106 -10.12 4.85 -5.86
N MET A 107 -10.28 4.20 -4.71
CA MET A 107 -11.35 4.49 -3.75
C MET A 107 -10.91 5.45 -2.64
N ILE A 108 -9.62 5.68 -2.44
CA ILE A 108 -9.11 6.48 -1.33
C ILE A 108 -9.58 7.95 -1.45
N LEU A 109 -9.30 8.61 -2.56
CA LEU A 109 -9.71 10.01 -2.75
C LEU A 109 -11.24 10.20 -2.72
N PRO A 110 -12.07 9.34 -3.33
CA PRO A 110 -13.51 9.35 -3.10
C PRO A 110 -13.94 9.23 -1.64
N ALA A 111 -13.27 8.37 -0.86
CA ALA A 111 -13.56 8.19 0.55
C ALA A 111 -13.19 9.42 1.39
N VAL A 112 -12.05 10.07 1.12
CA VAL A 112 -11.68 11.35 1.72
C VAL A 112 -12.70 12.44 1.35
N SER A 113 -13.08 12.54 0.07
CA SER A 113 -14.09 13.50 -0.38
C SER A 113 -15.46 13.30 0.27
N ALA A 114 -15.81 12.05 0.61
CA ALA A 114 -17.06 11.72 1.29
C ALA A 114 -16.99 11.91 2.83
N GLY A 115 -15.82 12.22 3.38
CA GLY A 115 -15.60 12.37 4.84
C GLY A 115 -15.64 11.03 5.60
N SER A 116 -15.46 9.91 4.93
CA SER A 116 -15.30 8.60 5.57
C SER A 116 -13.85 8.28 5.92
N LEU A 117 -12.92 9.05 5.42
CA LEU A 117 -11.50 9.12 5.77
C LEU A 117 -11.11 10.59 5.93
N ASP A 118 -10.13 10.84 6.78
CA ASP A 118 -9.57 12.17 6.97
C ASP A 118 -8.43 12.43 5.98
N VAL A 119 -7.61 11.41 5.69
CA VAL A 119 -6.40 11.52 4.87
C VAL A 119 -6.24 10.30 3.95
N GLY A 120 -5.70 10.52 2.77
CA GLY A 120 -5.16 9.47 1.92
C GLY A 120 -3.62 9.47 1.99
N ALA A 121 -3.03 8.34 2.41
CA ALA A 121 -1.58 8.11 2.45
C ALA A 121 -1.24 6.87 1.62
N SER A 122 -0.94 7.08 0.34
CA SER A 122 -0.72 6.00 -0.62
C SER A 122 0.14 6.42 -1.82
N GLY A 123 1.18 7.22 -1.58
CA GLY A 123 2.10 7.66 -2.63
C GLY A 123 1.43 8.54 -3.68
N PHE A 124 0.44 9.33 -3.31
CA PHE A 124 -0.30 10.17 -4.26
C PHE A 124 0.59 11.20 -4.92
N THR A 125 0.56 11.24 -6.24
CA THR A 125 1.17 12.34 -6.99
C THR A 125 0.36 13.61 -6.77
N ASP A 126 1.01 14.64 -6.27
CA ASP A 126 0.48 15.99 -6.18
C ASP A 126 0.50 16.63 -7.57
N ASN A 127 -0.63 16.61 -8.25
CA ASN A 127 -0.82 17.17 -9.59
C ASN A 127 -1.94 18.23 -9.63
N GLU A 128 -1.96 19.01 -10.69
CA GLU A 128 -2.86 20.15 -10.84
C GLU A 128 -4.35 19.74 -10.83
N GLU A 129 -4.69 18.58 -11.41
CA GLU A 129 -6.05 18.06 -11.43
C GLU A 129 -6.55 17.74 -10.02
N ARG A 130 -5.76 17.04 -9.22
CA ARG A 130 -6.11 16.66 -7.85
C ARG A 130 -6.17 17.86 -6.92
N ARG A 131 -5.30 18.87 -7.10
CA ARG A 131 -5.32 20.11 -6.32
C ARG A 131 -6.61 20.91 -6.44
N GLN A 132 -7.44 20.64 -7.45
CA GLN A 132 -8.75 21.28 -7.55
C GLN A 132 -9.73 20.82 -6.48
N SER A 133 -9.48 19.70 -5.82
CA SER A 133 -10.40 19.08 -4.87
C SER A 133 -9.75 18.66 -3.55
N PHE A 134 -8.41 18.59 -3.50
CA PHE A 134 -7.65 18.09 -2.35
C PHE A 134 -6.44 18.95 -2.09
N ASP A 135 -6.11 19.14 -0.82
CA ASP A 135 -4.84 19.68 -0.37
C ASP A 135 -3.80 18.57 -0.22
N PHE A 136 -2.53 18.88 -0.47
CA PHE A 136 -1.43 17.92 -0.39
C PHE A 136 -0.34 18.38 0.58
N VAL A 137 0.16 17.44 1.37
CA VAL A 137 1.37 17.58 2.16
C VAL A 137 2.47 16.76 1.50
N ASN A 138 3.38 17.44 0.80
CA ASN A 138 4.48 16.77 0.12
C ASN A 138 5.58 16.37 1.10
N PHE A 139 5.90 15.09 1.15
CA PHE A 139 6.96 14.54 2.01
C PHE A 139 8.15 13.97 1.20
N LEU A 140 7.95 13.70 -0.10
CA LEU A 140 8.95 13.11 -0.96
C LEU A 140 8.81 13.65 -2.39
N TYR A 141 9.95 13.81 -3.07
CA TYR A 141 10.01 14.05 -4.50
C TYR A 141 10.59 12.83 -5.21
N ALA A 142 9.85 12.25 -6.12
CA ALA A 142 10.25 11.10 -6.92
C ALA A 142 10.00 11.35 -8.41
N GLY A 143 10.77 10.66 -9.24
CA GLY A 143 10.54 10.62 -10.68
C GLY A 143 9.77 9.36 -11.09
N VAL A 144 9.47 9.26 -12.38
CA VAL A 144 8.92 8.06 -13.00
C VAL A 144 10.06 7.26 -13.63
N GLN A 145 10.08 5.96 -13.37
CA GLN A 145 11.04 5.04 -13.99
C GLN A 145 10.30 3.98 -14.79
N TRP A 146 10.82 3.69 -15.97
CA TRP A 146 10.34 2.58 -16.78
C TRP A 146 11.03 1.29 -16.36
N ALA A 147 10.27 0.20 -16.35
CA ALA A 147 10.79 -1.15 -16.17
C ALA A 147 10.44 -1.99 -17.40
N ALA A 148 11.42 -2.77 -17.87
CA ALA A 148 11.28 -3.69 -18.98
C ALA A 148 11.97 -5.03 -18.65
N GLN A 149 11.72 -6.07 -19.43
CA GLN A 149 12.43 -7.34 -19.24
C GLN A 149 13.92 -7.17 -19.60
N PRO A 150 14.81 -7.92 -18.95
CA PRO A 150 16.23 -7.90 -19.32
C PRO A 150 16.43 -8.25 -20.80
N GLY A 151 17.09 -7.35 -21.53
CA GLY A 151 17.33 -7.51 -22.96
C GLY A 151 16.37 -6.77 -23.88
N ASP A 152 15.29 -6.21 -23.37
CA ASP A 152 14.42 -5.32 -24.14
C ASP A 152 15.08 -3.94 -24.25
N ASP A 153 15.19 -3.45 -25.48
CA ASP A 153 15.69 -2.10 -25.74
C ASP A 153 14.50 -1.13 -25.81
N VAL A 154 14.12 -0.61 -24.65
CA VAL A 154 12.99 0.31 -24.50
C VAL A 154 13.50 1.73 -24.30
N ASP A 155 13.22 2.61 -25.26
CA ASP A 155 13.43 4.05 -25.12
C ASP A 155 12.13 4.73 -24.68
N PRO A 156 12.03 5.26 -23.44
CA PRO A 156 10.86 5.99 -22.96
C PRO A 156 10.51 7.21 -23.80
N ASN A 157 11.49 7.81 -24.49
CA ASN A 157 11.25 8.97 -25.37
C ASN A 157 10.71 8.57 -26.75
N ASN A 158 10.73 7.27 -27.08
CA ASN A 158 10.26 6.72 -28.34
C ASN A 158 9.45 5.44 -28.13
N ALA A 159 8.44 5.51 -27.26
CA ALA A 159 7.61 4.39 -26.85
C ALA A 159 6.38 4.16 -27.71
N CYS A 160 6.27 4.84 -28.89
CA CYS A 160 5.14 4.67 -29.79
C CYS A 160 5.00 3.21 -30.26
N GLY A 161 3.79 2.65 -30.10
CA GLY A 161 3.48 1.27 -30.49
C GLY A 161 3.83 0.22 -29.43
N LEU A 162 4.38 0.60 -28.29
CA LEU A 162 4.58 -0.29 -27.14
C LEU A 162 3.30 -0.38 -26.29
N THR A 163 3.08 -1.54 -25.71
CA THR A 163 2.07 -1.73 -24.67
C THR A 163 2.71 -1.49 -23.30
N VAL A 164 2.17 -0.56 -22.54
CA VAL A 164 2.67 -0.17 -21.21
C VAL A 164 1.62 -0.49 -20.17
N SER A 165 2.02 -1.15 -19.10
CA SER A 165 1.17 -1.38 -17.93
C SER A 165 1.40 -0.27 -16.91
N VAL A 166 0.30 0.28 -16.39
CA VAL A 166 0.32 1.30 -15.32
C VAL A 166 -0.78 0.99 -14.31
N GLN A 167 -0.61 1.42 -13.09
CA GLN A 167 -1.70 1.44 -12.12
C GLN A 167 -2.72 2.50 -12.56
N ARG A 168 -4.00 2.18 -12.44
CA ARG A 168 -5.06 3.16 -12.76
C ARG A 168 -5.09 4.27 -11.72
N THR A 169 -5.41 5.46 -12.17
CA THR A 169 -5.61 6.65 -11.32
C THR A 169 -4.36 7.19 -10.62
N THR A 170 -3.16 6.74 -11.03
CA THR A 170 -1.88 7.29 -10.52
C THR A 170 -1.46 8.54 -11.24
#